data_12a4dc773a38e2e1830cda7b954e2c51
#
_entry.id   12a4dc773a38e2e1830cda7b954e2c51
#
_cell.length_a   1.000
_cell.length_b   1.000
_cell.length_c   1.000
_cell.angle_alpha   90.00
_cell.angle_beta   90.00
_cell.angle_gamma   90.00
#
_symmetry.space_group_name_H-M   'P 1'
#
loop_
_entity.id
_entity.type
_entity.pdbx_description
1 polymer ?
#
loop_
_entity_poly.entity_id
_entity_poly.type
_entity_poly.pdbx_seq_one_letter_code
_entity_poly.pdbx_strand_id
1 'polypeptide(L)'
;ASHNPKDYNGIKVYGSDGAQLSTDASELASRYIEEVGDPLQIDIPSSKQNTSYIKPFPKSVTDGYMKHIQNMIGYIPKSDLQVVFTSLHGTSVPIVPELLKSLNFNQFNLVEAQCKPDPNFSSVQSANPEDHRAFDKAVELANKSHANLLISTDPDADRLGIAERDAHGHIT
;
A
#
# COMPACT_ATOMS: atom_id res chain seq x y z
N ALA A 1 4.09 -2.68 10.74
CA ALA A 1 4.02 -1.24 10.88
C ALA A 1 4.46 -0.56 9.60
N SER A 2 3.53 -0.34 8.69
CA SER A 2 3.79 -0.02 7.29
C SER A 2 4.62 1.25 7.06
N HIS A 3 4.26 2.35 7.72
CA HIS A 3 4.92 3.66 7.59
C HIS A 3 6.00 3.92 8.66
N ASN A 4 6.18 2.99 9.58
CA ASN A 4 7.23 3.08 10.60
C ASN A 4 8.61 2.77 10.00
N PRO A 5 9.70 3.15 10.70
CA PRO A 5 11.04 2.76 10.29
C PRO A 5 11.18 1.25 10.07
N LYS A 6 12.07 0.85 9.16
CA LYS A 6 12.26 -0.54 8.70
C LYS A 6 12.50 -1.57 9.81
N ASP A 7 12.98 -1.12 10.96
CA ASP A 7 13.27 -1.98 12.13
C ASP A 7 12.00 -2.36 12.93
N TYR A 8 10.84 -1.78 12.58
CA TYR A 8 9.56 -2.06 13.22
C TYR A 8 8.79 -3.11 12.40
N ASN A 9 8.34 -4.14 13.11
CA ASN A 9 7.50 -5.20 12.55
C ASN A 9 6.13 -5.23 13.20
N GLY A 10 5.15 -5.81 12.50
CA GLY A 10 3.81 -5.98 13.03
C GLY A 10 2.96 -6.90 12.16
N ILE A 11 1.92 -7.45 12.76
CA ILE A 11 0.92 -8.30 12.10
C ILE A 11 -0.45 -7.69 12.38
N LYS A 12 -1.24 -7.49 11.34
CA LYS A 12 -2.66 -7.16 11.45
C LYS A 12 -3.47 -8.44 11.19
N VAL A 13 -4.33 -8.82 12.12
CA VAL A 13 -5.19 -10.01 12.01
C VAL A 13 -6.63 -9.56 11.85
N TYR A 14 -7.34 -10.20 10.93
CA TYR A 14 -8.72 -9.88 10.58
C TYR A 14 -9.62 -11.07 10.87
N GLY A 15 -10.83 -10.80 11.33
CA GLY A 15 -11.87 -11.79 11.57
C GLY A 15 -12.57 -12.25 10.28
N SER A 16 -13.49 -13.19 10.45
CA SER A 16 -14.30 -13.72 9.33
C SER A 16 -15.26 -12.69 8.72
N ASP A 17 -15.50 -11.59 9.41
CA ASP A 17 -16.28 -10.43 8.98
C ASP A 17 -15.48 -9.43 8.14
N GLY A 18 -14.16 -9.66 8.00
CA GLY A 18 -13.24 -8.77 7.30
C GLY A 18 -12.80 -7.55 8.11
N ALA A 19 -13.22 -7.43 9.37
CA ALA A 19 -12.75 -6.38 10.28
C ALA A 19 -11.48 -6.81 11.04
N GLN A 20 -10.66 -5.83 11.43
CA GLN A 20 -9.54 -6.11 12.33
C GLN A 20 -10.06 -6.65 13.67
N LEU A 21 -9.34 -7.56 14.30
CA LEU A 21 -9.74 -8.16 15.57
C LEU A 21 -10.14 -7.10 16.60
N SER A 22 -11.22 -7.38 17.32
CA SER A 22 -11.62 -6.57 18.47
C SER A 22 -10.54 -6.58 19.57
N THR A 23 -10.60 -5.63 20.48
CA THR A 23 -9.66 -5.55 21.62
C THR A 23 -9.62 -6.86 22.39
N ASP A 24 -10.77 -7.43 22.74
CA ASP A 24 -10.87 -8.68 23.52
C ASP A 24 -10.23 -9.86 22.76
N ALA A 25 -10.48 -9.98 21.46
CA ALA A 25 -9.89 -11.03 20.63
C ALA A 25 -8.37 -10.84 20.48
N SER A 26 -7.90 -9.60 20.39
CA SER A 26 -6.48 -9.27 20.32
C SER A 26 -5.77 -9.59 21.65
N GLU A 27 -6.39 -9.28 22.79
CA GLU A 27 -5.87 -9.63 24.11
C GLU A 27 -5.79 -11.15 24.31
N LEU A 28 -6.81 -11.88 23.85
CA LEU A 28 -6.78 -13.33 23.89
C LEU A 28 -5.65 -13.91 23.03
N ALA A 29 -5.47 -13.39 21.80
CA ALA A 29 -4.35 -13.79 20.93
C ALA A 29 -2.99 -13.50 21.59
N SER A 30 -2.84 -12.34 22.23
CA SER A 30 -1.61 -11.95 22.92
C SER A 30 -1.28 -12.91 24.07
N ARG A 31 -2.27 -13.36 24.84
CA ARG A 31 -2.05 -14.36 25.89
C ARG A 31 -1.50 -15.68 25.35
N TYR A 32 -2.08 -16.16 24.22
CA TYR A 32 -1.55 -17.37 23.58
C TYR A 32 -0.13 -17.19 23.05
N ILE A 33 0.22 -15.99 22.57
CA ILE A 33 1.59 -15.69 22.13
C ILE A 33 2.54 -15.71 23.33
N GLU A 34 2.14 -15.14 24.48
CA GLU A 34 2.92 -15.16 25.71
C GLU A 34 3.14 -16.59 26.24
N GLU A 35 2.12 -17.46 26.12
CA GLU A 35 2.22 -18.88 26.52
C GLU A 35 3.24 -19.67 25.68
N VAL A 36 3.56 -19.24 24.48
CA VAL A 36 4.59 -19.88 23.63
C VAL A 36 5.99 -19.74 24.25
N GLY A 37 6.21 -18.70 25.05
CA GLY A 37 7.49 -18.46 25.70
C GLY A 37 8.54 -17.85 24.77
N ASP A 38 9.78 -18.33 24.86
CA ASP A 38 10.90 -17.79 24.05
C ASP A 38 10.73 -18.14 22.55
N PRO A 39 10.53 -17.14 21.66
CA PRO A 39 10.39 -17.37 20.23
C PRO A 39 11.56 -18.11 19.60
N LEU A 40 12.76 -18.02 20.18
CA LEU A 40 13.96 -18.69 19.68
C LEU A 40 13.97 -20.19 20.00
N GLN A 41 13.09 -20.64 20.89
CA GLN A 41 12.91 -22.06 21.25
C GLN A 41 11.80 -22.74 20.45
N ILE A 42 11.09 -22.00 19.58
CA ILE A 42 10.05 -22.58 18.72
C ILE A 42 10.72 -23.46 17.68
N ASP A 43 10.37 -24.76 17.68
CA ASP A 43 10.79 -25.65 16.63
C ASP A 43 10.05 -25.30 15.33
N ILE A 44 10.74 -24.57 14.44
CA ILE A 44 10.21 -24.22 13.12
C ILE A 44 10.32 -25.50 12.25
N PRO A 45 9.18 -26.10 11.87
CA PRO A 45 9.19 -27.26 11.00
C PRO A 45 10.06 -27.00 9.76
N SER A 46 10.97 -27.93 9.44
CA SER A 46 11.77 -27.82 8.24
C SER A 46 10.88 -27.64 7.01
N SER A 47 11.33 -26.88 6.00
CA SER A 47 10.58 -26.52 4.78
C SER A 47 10.00 -27.72 3.99
N LYS A 48 10.29 -28.95 4.40
CA LYS A 48 9.74 -30.20 3.86
C LYS A 48 8.42 -30.64 4.52
N GLN A 49 8.00 -29.99 5.61
CA GLN A 49 6.74 -30.34 6.27
C GLN A 49 5.58 -29.58 5.64
N ASN A 50 4.80 -30.35 4.90
CA ASN A 50 3.42 -30.09 4.46
C ASN A 50 3.05 -28.65 4.09
N THR A 51 3.59 -28.17 2.97
CA THR A 51 3.20 -26.89 2.37
C THR A 51 1.81 -26.92 1.70
N SER A 52 1.07 -28.05 1.81
CA SER A 52 -0.24 -28.23 1.17
C SER A 52 -1.30 -27.22 1.63
N TYR A 53 -1.09 -26.62 2.81
CA TYR A 53 -1.96 -25.56 3.33
C TYR A 53 -1.61 -24.18 2.83
N ILE A 54 -0.40 -23.99 2.28
CA ILE A 54 0.03 -22.71 1.69
C ILE A 54 -0.50 -22.67 0.26
N LYS A 55 -1.50 -21.82 0.04
CA LYS A 55 -2.12 -21.65 -1.28
C LYS A 55 -1.88 -20.23 -1.78
N PRO A 56 -1.65 -20.06 -3.09
CA PRO A 56 -1.63 -18.71 -3.67
C PRO A 56 -2.97 -18.00 -3.40
N PHE A 57 -2.91 -16.69 -3.19
CA PHE A 57 -4.11 -15.88 -3.06
C PHE A 57 -4.92 -15.95 -4.37
N PRO A 58 -6.21 -16.31 -4.32
CA PRO A 58 -6.99 -16.51 -5.54
C PRO A 58 -7.17 -15.21 -6.32
N LYS A 59 -6.84 -15.22 -7.62
CA LYS A 59 -7.07 -14.07 -8.51
C LYS A 59 -8.53 -13.61 -8.51
N SER A 60 -9.47 -14.52 -8.35
CA SER A 60 -10.90 -14.20 -8.27
C SER A 60 -11.26 -13.23 -7.15
N VAL A 61 -10.51 -13.23 -6.04
CA VAL A 61 -10.74 -12.28 -4.94
C VAL A 61 -10.28 -10.89 -5.35
N THR A 62 -9.09 -10.77 -5.97
CA THR A 62 -8.60 -9.49 -6.50
C THR A 62 -9.54 -8.95 -7.58
N ASP A 63 -9.97 -9.79 -8.52
CA ASP A 63 -10.90 -9.41 -9.60
C ASP A 63 -12.26 -8.96 -9.02
N GLY A 64 -12.76 -9.67 -7.99
CA GLY A 64 -13.98 -9.30 -7.28
C GLY A 64 -13.87 -7.95 -6.58
N TYR A 65 -12.75 -7.71 -5.91
CA TYR A 65 -12.45 -6.43 -5.26
C TYR A 65 -12.40 -5.28 -6.28
N MET A 66 -11.64 -5.46 -7.37
CA MET A 66 -11.53 -4.49 -8.45
C MET A 66 -12.90 -4.12 -9.04
N LYS A 67 -13.73 -5.15 -9.32
CA LYS A 67 -15.08 -4.95 -9.84
C LYS A 67 -15.98 -4.22 -8.84
N HIS A 68 -15.86 -4.54 -7.55
CA HIS A 68 -16.61 -3.85 -6.49
C HIS A 68 -16.28 -2.36 -6.47
N ILE A 69 -14.99 -2.00 -6.48
CA ILE A 69 -14.55 -0.60 -6.51
C ILE A 69 -15.01 0.11 -7.80
N GLN A 70 -14.90 -0.52 -8.95
CA GLN A 70 -15.42 0.03 -10.22
C GLN A 70 -16.91 0.35 -10.15
N ASN A 71 -17.70 -0.55 -9.55
CA ASN A 71 -19.14 -0.34 -9.39
C ASN A 71 -19.45 0.81 -8.41
N MET A 72 -18.64 0.97 -7.35
CA MET A 72 -18.80 2.08 -6.39
C MET A 72 -18.46 3.43 -7.00
N ILE A 73 -17.39 3.50 -7.78
CA ILE A 73 -16.93 4.75 -8.41
C ILE A 73 -17.85 5.11 -9.59
N GLY A 74 -18.32 4.11 -10.34
CA GLY A 74 -19.13 4.30 -11.52
C GLY A 74 -18.36 4.95 -12.67
N TYR A 75 -19.02 5.88 -13.39
CA TYR A 75 -18.44 6.55 -14.55
C TYR A 75 -17.51 7.69 -14.11
N ILE A 76 -16.27 7.68 -14.60
CA ILE A 76 -15.33 8.79 -14.48
C ILE A 76 -15.37 9.59 -15.80
N PRO A 77 -15.71 10.89 -15.76
CA PRO A 77 -15.62 11.74 -16.95
C PRO A 77 -14.18 11.81 -17.46
N LYS A 78 -14.03 11.95 -18.77
CA LYS A 78 -12.71 12.20 -19.35
C LYS A 78 -12.13 13.48 -18.75
N SER A 79 -10.89 13.40 -18.28
CA SER A 79 -10.18 14.48 -17.65
C SER A 79 -8.78 14.64 -18.25
N ASP A 80 -8.29 15.87 -18.33
CA ASP A 80 -6.92 16.17 -18.74
C ASP A 80 -5.98 16.24 -17.52
N LEU A 81 -6.47 15.85 -16.34
CA LEU A 81 -5.70 15.83 -15.09
C LEU A 81 -4.52 14.86 -15.22
N GLN A 82 -3.30 15.39 -15.07
CA GLN A 82 -2.06 14.63 -15.03
C GLN A 82 -1.73 14.29 -13.59
N VAL A 83 -1.56 13.01 -13.29
CA VAL A 83 -1.29 12.53 -11.93
C VAL A 83 0.08 11.88 -11.85
N VAL A 84 0.79 12.09 -10.77
CA VAL A 84 1.93 11.27 -10.35
C VAL A 84 1.49 10.42 -9.17
N PHE A 85 1.78 9.14 -9.22
CA PHE A 85 1.44 8.18 -8.17
C PHE A 85 2.69 7.50 -7.62
N THR A 86 2.75 7.38 -6.29
CA THR A 86 3.75 6.56 -5.60
C THR A 86 3.10 5.68 -4.54
N SER A 87 3.58 4.46 -4.42
CA SER A 87 3.19 3.50 -3.37
C SER A 87 4.17 3.48 -2.20
N LEU A 88 5.23 4.29 -2.22
CA LEU A 88 6.30 4.27 -1.22
C LEU A 88 6.81 2.84 -0.92
N HIS A 89 7.09 2.07 -1.99
CA HIS A 89 7.49 0.65 -1.95
C HIS A 89 6.39 -0.32 -1.46
N GLY A 90 5.14 0.12 -1.44
CA GLY A 90 4.02 -0.58 -0.82
C GLY A 90 3.19 -1.44 -1.75
N THR A 91 2.11 -1.96 -1.18
CA THR A 91 1.24 -2.99 -1.76
C THR A 91 0.20 -2.47 -2.74
N SER A 92 0.04 -1.16 -2.92
CA SER A 92 -0.97 -0.56 -3.80
C SER A 92 -0.63 -0.66 -5.30
N VAL A 93 0.63 -0.85 -5.67
CA VAL A 93 1.08 -0.90 -7.08
C VAL A 93 0.37 -1.96 -7.92
N PRO A 94 0.13 -3.20 -7.46
CA PRO A 94 -0.59 -4.19 -8.26
C PRO A 94 -2.07 -3.85 -8.52
N ILE A 95 -2.65 -2.95 -7.73
CA ILE A 95 -4.09 -2.66 -7.74
C ILE A 95 -4.38 -1.29 -8.37
N VAL A 96 -3.78 -0.21 -7.83
CA VAL A 96 -4.17 1.16 -8.17
C VAL A 96 -3.96 1.49 -9.66
N PRO A 97 -2.81 1.20 -10.28
CA PRO A 97 -2.62 1.50 -11.71
C PRO A 97 -3.57 0.71 -12.61
N GLU A 98 -3.85 -0.55 -12.29
CA GLU A 98 -4.77 -1.37 -13.06
C GLU A 98 -6.22 -0.88 -12.91
N LEU A 99 -6.61 -0.51 -11.69
CA LEU A 99 -7.92 0.09 -11.42
C LEU A 99 -8.12 1.40 -12.19
N LEU A 100 -7.17 2.32 -12.15
CA LEU A 100 -7.23 3.59 -12.87
C LEU A 100 -7.41 3.36 -14.38
N LYS A 101 -6.61 2.46 -14.97
CA LYS A 101 -6.76 2.09 -16.39
C LYS A 101 -8.13 1.52 -16.71
N SER A 102 -8.65 0.65 -15.85
CA SER A 102 -9.97 0.03 -16.03
C SER A 102 -11.12 1.04 -15.96
N LEU A 103 -10.90 2.17 -15.30
CA LEU A 103 -11.80 3.31 -15.21
C LEU A 103 -11.56 4.35 -16.32
N ASN A 104 -10.78 4.00 -17.35
CA ASN A 104 -10.37 4.87 -18.46
C ASN A 104 -9.54 6.10 -18.04
N PHE A 105 -8.96 6.08 -16.85
CA PHE A 105 -8.02 7.09 -16.41
C PHE A 105 -6.59 6.64 -16.73
N ASN A 106 -6.02 7.21 -17.81
CA ASN A 106 -4.71 6.79 -18.33
C ASN A 106 -3.62 7.86 -18.17
N GLN A 107 -3.98 9.02 -17.64
CA GLN A 107 -3.06 10.16 -17.52
C GLN A 107 -2.36 10.17 -16.15
N PHE A 108 -1.59 9.10 -15.89
CA PHE A 108 -0.78 9.03 -14.68
C PHE A 108 0.61 8.48 -14.95
N ASN A 109 1.57 8.95 -14.16
CA ASN A 109 2.96 8.51 -14.15
C ASN A 109 3.28 7.88 -12.80
N LEU A 110 3.98 6.76 -12.82
CA LEU A 110 4.44 6.07 -11.61
C LEU A 110 5.84 6.55 -11.23
N VAL A 111 6.08 6.71 -9.94
CA VAL A 111 7.45 6.85 -9.42
C VAL A 111 8.09 5.47 -9.41
N GLU A 112 8.61 5.03 -10.55
CA GLU A 112 9.10 3.66 -10.79
C GLU A 112 10.08 3.16 -9.74
N ALA A 113 10.93 4.04 -9.21
CA ALA A 113 11.88 3.69 -8.15
C ALA A 113 11.19 3.24 -6.85
N GLN A 114 9.92 3.59 -6.67
CA GLN A 114 9.12 3.33 -5.48
C GLN A 114 8.01 2.30 -5.71
N CYS A 115 7.95 1.72 -6.93
CA CYS A 115 6.94 0.73 -7.32
C CYS A 115 7.34 -0.72 -7.04
N LYS A 116 8.51 -0.94 -6.46
CA LYS A 116 9.00 -2.29 -6.11
C LYS A 116 9.19 -2.37 -4.60
N PRO A 117 8.88 -3.51 -3.98
CA PRO A 117 9.22 -3.73 -2.58
C PRO A 117 10.70 -3.50 -2.31
N ASP A 118 11.01 -2.68 -1.33
CA ASP A 118 12.38 -2.42 -0.88
C ASP A 118 12.40 -2.41 0.65
N PRO A 119 12.97 -3.43 1.30
CA PRO A 119 12.99 -3.53 2.75
C PRO A 119 13.83 -2.44 3.42
N ASN A 120 14.69 -1.76 2.67
CA ASN A 120 15.51 -0.65 3.17
C ASN A 120 14.89 0.72 2.92
N PHE A 121 13.79 0.80 2.15
CA PHE A 121 13.18 2.07 1.76
C PHE A 121 14.21 3.04 1.15
N SER A 122 15.14 2.53 0.34
CA SER A 122 16.34 3.25 -0.12
C SER A 122 16.05 4.52 -0.92
N SER A 123 14.85 4.66 -1.46
CA SER A 123 14.45 5.78 -2.29
C SER A 123 13.63 6.85 -1.58
N VAL A 124 13.32 6.67 -0.30
CA VAL A 124 12.52 7.61 0.51
C VAL A 124 13.16 7.86 1.86
N GLN A 125 12.99 9.06 2.38
CA GLN A 125 13.41 9.40 3.75
C GLN A 125 12.36 9.02 4.79
N SER A 126 11.11 8.95 4.36
CA SER A 126 9.97 8.56 5.19
C SER A 126 8.95 7.83 4.33
N ALA A 127 8.40 6.73 4.83
CA ALA A 127 7.30 6.01 4.19
C ALA A 127 5.92 6.49 4.68
N ASN A 128 5.87 7.54 5.49
CA ASN A 128 4.63 8.16 5.96
C ASN A 128 4.19 9.25 4.99
N PRO A 129 3.02 9.13 4.32
CA PRO A 129 2.52 10.13 3.39
C PRO A 129 2.11 11.47 4.05
N GLU A 130 2.07 11.55 5.38
CA GLU A 130 1.92 12.80 6.12
C GLU A 130 3.22 13.61 6.20
N ASP A 131 4.35 12.97 5.91
CA ASP A 131 5.66 13.60 5.87
C ASP A 131 5.96 14.09 4.44
N HIS A 132 6.15 15.40 4.26
CA HIS A 132 6.44 15.97 2.94
C HIS A 132 7.66 15.33 2.26
N ARG A 133 8.64 14.80 3.01
CA ARG A 133 9.82 14.12 2.48
C ARG A 133 9.49 12.80 1.75
N ALA A 134 8.30 12.25 2.00
CA ALA A 134 7.79 11.09 1.26
C ALA A 134 7.53 11.43 -0.22
N PHE A 135 7.26 12.71 -0.52
CA PHE A 135 6.91 13.19 -1.85
C PHE A 135 8.10 13.63 -2.71
N ASP A 136 9.33 13.68 -2.21
CA ASP A 136 10.48 14.27 -2.93
C ASP A 136 10.59 13.76 -4.38
N LYS A 137 10.55 12.43 -4.59
CA LYS A 137 10.63 11.86 -5.94
C LYS A 137 9.36 12.07 -6.76
N ALA A 138 8.20 12.11 -6.12
CA ALA A 138 6.94 12.40 -6.79
C ALA A 138 6.91 13.86 -7.26
N VAL A 139 7.38 14.80 -6.46
CA VAL A 139 7.54 16.22 -6.82
C VAL A 139 8.53 16.38 -7.99
N GLU A 140 9.67 15.70 -7.94
CA GLU A 140 10.64 15.71 -9.04
C GLU A 140 10.01 15.23 -10.35
N LEU A 141 9.26 14.10 -10.32
CA LEU A 141 8.59 13.57 -11.49
C LEU A 141 7.45 14.50 -11.95
N ALA A 142 6.67 15.04 -11.03
CA ALA A 142 5.57 15.95 -11.34
C ALA A 142 6.07 17.24 -12.03
N ASN A 143 7.23 17.75 -11.64
CA ASN A 143 7.83 18.91 -12.30
C ASN A 143 8.29 18.57 -13.73
N LYS A 144 8.80 17.36 -13.95
CA LYS A 144 9.21 16.90 -15.29
C LYS A 144 8.02 16.61 -16.21
N SER A 145 6.94 16.08 -15.67
CA SER A 145 5.74 15.68 -16.43
C SER A 145 4.64 16.75 -16.44
N HIS A 146 4.85 17.88 -15.79
CA HIS A 146 3.84 18.93 -15.59
C HIS A 146 2.55 18.42 -14.94
N ALA A 147 2.67 17.44 -14.05
CA ALA A 147 1.50 16.87 -13.37
C ALA A 147 0.81 17.90 -12.47
N ASN A 148 -0.51 17.79 -12.40
CA ASN A 148 -1.38 18.66 -11.61
C ASN A 148 -1.53 18.16 -10.18
N LEU A 149 -1.49 16.81 -10.01
CA LEU A 149 -1.80 16.14 -8.77
C LEU A 149 -0.78 15.05 -8.49
N LEU A 150 -0.38 14.94 -7.24
CA LEU A 150 0.42 13.84 -6.71
C LEU A 150 -0.43 13.05 -5.74
N ILE A 151 -0.33 11.73 -5.83
CA ILE A 151 -1.01 10.80 -4.92
C ILE A 151 0.03 9.84 -4.39
N SER A 152 0.03 9.65 -3.08
CA SER A 152 0.87 8.70 -2.38
C SER A 152 0.02 7.82 -1.49
N THR A 153 0.30 6.53 -1.44
CA THR A 153 -0.18 5.65 -0.36
C THR A 153 0.99 5.24 0.51
N ASP A 154 0.73 4.98 1.78
CA ASP A 154 1.72 4.31 2.62
C ASP A 154 1.89 2.84 2.20
N PRO A 155 2.88 2.09 2.72
CA PRO A 155 3.18 0.75 2.23
C PRO A 155 2.08 -0.28 2.36
N ASP A 156 1.20 -0.24 3.36
CA ASP A 156 0.03 -1.14 3.46
C ASP A 156 -1.27 -0.53 2.89
N ALA A 157 -1.17 0.67 2.32
CA ALA A 157 -2.21 1.34 1.56
C ALA A 157 -3.48 1.71 2.36
N ASP A 158 -3.36 1.90 3.67
CA ASP A 158 -4.46 2.36 4.51
C ASP A 158 -4.46 3.89 4.73
N ARG A 159 -3.44 4.60 4.23
CA ARG A 159 -3.32 6.05 4.24
C ARG A 159 -3.12 6.61 2.85
N LEU A 160 -3.58 7.82 2.66
CA LEU A 160 -3.46 8.57 1.41
C LEU A 160 -2.85 9.94 1.68
N GLY A 161 -1.81 10.28 0.94
CA GLY A 161 -1.28 11.63 0.86
C GLY A 161 -1.56 12.23 -0.51
N ILE A 162 -1.87 13.52 -0.54
CA ILE A 162 -2.16 14.26 -1.76
C ILE A 162 -1.38 15.56 -1.73
N ALA A 163 -0.81 15.94 -2.87
CA ALA A 163 -0.27 17.27 -3.10
C ALA A 163 -0.71 17.77 -4.48
N GLU A 164 -0.96 19.04 -4.61
CA GLU A 164 -1.43 19.63 -5.86
C GLU A 164 -0.50 20.72 -6.37
N ARG A 165 -0.60 21.01 -7.66
CA ARG A 165 0.11 22.15 -8.26
C ARG A 165 -0.75 23.39 -8.14
N ASP A 166 -0.25 24.39 -7.44
CA ASP A 166 -0.91 25.67 -7.28
C ASP A 166 -0.89 26.53 -8.57
N ALA A 167 -1.58 27.66 -8.55
CA ALA A 167 -1.64 28.59 -9.67
C ALA A 167 -0.27 29.24 -10.03
N HIS A 168 0.71 29.17 -9.13
CA HIS A 168 2.07 29.66 -9.34
C HIS A 168 3.02 28.58 -9.84
N GLY A 169 2.53 27.32 -9.96
CA GLY A 169 3.28 26.19 -10.44
C GLY A 169 4.04 25.42 -9.34
N HIS A 170 3.86 25.75 -8.08
CA HIS A 170 4.45 25.01 -6.96
C HIS A 170 3.59 23.80 -6.59
N ILE A 171 4.23 22.75 -6.11
CA ILE A 171 3.57 21.58 -5.52
C ILE A 171 3.46 21.82 -4.01
N THR A 172 2.23 21.76 -3.49
CA THR A 172 1.91 22.01 -2.07
C THR A 172 0.98 20.94 -1.52
#